data_bc5f3c5e6fff9e0d196426cb3cd83257
#
_entry.id   bc5f3c5e6fff9e0d196426cb3cd83257
#
_cell.length_a   1.000
_cell.length_b   1.000
_cell.length_c   1.000
_cell.angle_alpha   90.00
_cell.angle_beta   90.00
_cell.angle_gamma   90.00
#
_symmetry.space_group_name_H-M   'P 1'
#
loop_
_entity.id
_entity.type
_entity.pdbx_description
1 polymer ?
#
loop_
_entity_poly.entity_id
_entity_poly.type
_entity_poly.pdbx_seq_one_letter_code
_entity_poly.pdbx_strand_id
1 'polypeptide(L)'
;MTKNRDIRHELEHRILLLDGGFGTMIQQYGLDEADYRGKEFAASEKLLRGCNDLLNLTRPETIREIHEKYLQAGSDVITSNTFNANSISLADYGLAAEAYRINRAIRCRLLVLALSR
;
A
#
# COMPACT_ATOMS: atom_id res chain seq x y z
N MET A 1 12.04 -17.62 -15.49
CA MET A 1 10.71 -18.10 -15.92
C MET A 1 9.75 -18.02 -14.74
N THR A 2 8.82 -17.08 -14.77
CA THR A 2 7.73 -17.05 -13.81
C THR A 2 6.77 -18.18 -14.14
N LYS A 3 6.76 -19.22 -13.32
CA LYS A 3 5.67 -20.18 -13.36
C LYS A 3 4.38 -19.40 -13.12
N ASN A 4 3.46 -19.49 -14.05
CA ASN A 4 2.13 -18.92 -13.87
C ASN A 4 1.49 -19.66 -12.69
N ARG A 5 1.62 -19.11 -11.48
CA ARG A 5 1.04 -19.69 -10.29
C ARG A 5 -0.44 -19.31 -10.25
N ASP A 6 -1.28 -20.22 -10.73
CA ASP A 6 -2.71 -20.07 -10.58
C ASP A 6 -3.08 -20.26 -9.10
N ILE A 7 -3.66 -19.23 -8.49
CA ILE A 7 -4.09 -19.26 -7.09
C ILE A 7 -5.08 -20.41 -6.83
N ARG A 8 -5.91 -20.76 -7.80
CA ARG A 8 -6.85 -21.87 -7.68
C ARG A 8 -6.13 -23.20 -7.53
N HIS A 9 -5.12 -23.40 -8.33
CA HIS A 9 -4.29 -24.61 -8.26
C HIS A 9 -3.59 -24.72 -6.90
N GLU A 10 -3.02 -23.62 -6.41
CA GLU A 10 -2.36 -23.60 -5.09
C GLU A 10 -3.35 -23.94 -3.96
N LEU A 11 -4.57 -23.38 -4.02
CA LEU A 11 -5.61 -23.63 -3.02
C LEU A 11 -6.09 -25.09 -2.94
N GLU A 12 -5.94 -25.85 -4.03
CA GLU A 12 -6.24 -27.29 -4.05
C GLU A 12 -5.24 -28.12 -3.24
N HIS A 13 -4.04 -27.59 -3.00
CA HIS A 13 -2.92 -28.32 -2.41
C HIS A 13 -2.52 -27.84 -1.02
N ARG A 14 -2.85 -26.58 -0.66
CA ARG A 14 -2.45 -26.00 0.62
C ARG A 14 -3.31 -24.82 1.01
N ILE A 15 -3.23 -24.44 2.28
CA ILE A 15 -3.81 -23.21 2.80
C ILE A 15 -2.90 -22.04 2.42
N LEU A 16 -3.47 -20.98 1.86
CA LEU A 16 -2.76 -19.75 1.59
C LEU A 16 -3.00 -18.76 2.73
N LEU A 17 -1.93 -18.07 3.13
CA LEU A 17 -1.98 -17.07 4.19
C LEU A 17 -2.04 -15.67 3.57
N LEU A 18 -3.04 -14.91 3.97
CA LEU A 18 -3.13 -13.47 3.69
C LEU A 18 -2.25 -12.71 4.68
N ASP A 19 -1.88 -11.49 4.31
CA ASP A 19 -1.32 -10.53 5.24
C ASP A 19 -2.41 -10.07 6.25
N GLY A 20 -2.04 -9.18 7.16
CA GLY A 20 -2.91 -8.71 8.24
C GLY A 20 -3.01 -7.19 8.28
N GLY A 21 -3.09 -6.65 9.50
CA GLY A 21 -3.28 -5.23 9.75
C GLY A 21 -2.21 -4.37 9.09
N PHE A 22 -2.63 -3.36 8.33
CA PHE A 22 -1.75 -2.43 7.64
C PHE A 22 -1.66 -1.10 8.40
N GLY A 23 -2.79 -0.56 8.85
CA GLY A 23 -2.83 0.68 9.60
C GLY A 23 -2.01 0.63 10.89
N THR A 24 -2.06 -0.47 11.63
CA THR A 24 -1.26 -0.68 12.84
C THR A 24 0.23 -0.73 12.53
N MET A 25 0.62 -1.30 11.41
CA MET A 25 2.01 -1.31 10.95
C MET A 25 2.49 0.10 10.60
N ILE A 26 1.67 0.90 9.93
CA ILE A 26 1.97 2.31 9.63
C ILE A 26 2.16 3.10 10.93
N GLN A 27 1.31 2.89 11.93
CA GLN A 27 1.41 3.59 13.22
C GLN A 27 2.76 3.39 13.90
N GLN A 28 3.39 2.25 13.74
CA GLN A 28 4.70 1.97 14.33
C GLN A 28 5.82 2.90 13.81
N TYR A 29 5.64 3.49 12.63
CA TYR A 29 6.61 4.41 12.04
C TYR A 29 6.51 5.83 12.63
N GLY A 30 5.45 6.14 13.37
CA GLY A 30 5.29 7.46 14.01
C GLY A 30 5.28 8.63 13.03
N LEU A 31 4.69 8.44 11.85
CA LEU A 31 4.68 9.46 10.79
C LEU A 31 3.87 10.69 11.22
N ASP A 32 4.43 11.88 11.01
CA ASP A 32 3.79 13.15 11.27
C ASP A 32 3.12 13.73 10.03
N GLU A 33 2.51 14.91 10.17
CA GLU A 33 1.84 15.59 9.05
C GLU A 33 2.81 15.86 7.89
N ALA A 34 4.05 16.27 8.18
CA ALA A 34 5.05 16.53 7.16
C ALA A 34 5.40 15.28 6.37
N ASP A 35 5.46 14.12 7.04
CA ASP A 35 5.71 12.83 6.39
C ASP A 35 4.59 12.45 5.41
N TYR A 36 3.32 12.65 5.81
CA TYR A 36 2.17 12.40 4.93
C TYR A 36 2.15 13.33 3.73
N ARG A 37 2.50 14.59 3.91
CA ARG A 37 2.55 15.58 2.82
C ARG A 37 3.66 15.31 1.83
N GLY A 38 4.85 14.97 2.32
CA GLY A 38 6.04 14.97 1.50
C GLY A 38 6.29 16.36 0.91
N LYS A 39 7.06 16.41 -0.16
CA LYS A 39 7.33 17.67 -0.88
C LYS A 39 6.17 18.08 -1.78
N GLU A 40 5.52 17.08 -2.38
CA GLU A 40 4.48 17.30 -3.41
C GLU A 40 3.23 17.96 -2.85
N PHE A 41 2.84 17.59 -1.63
CA PHE A 41 1.61 18.06 -1.01
C PHE A 41 1.85 19.06 0.13
N ALA A 42 3.03 19.66 0.18
CA ALA A 42 3.41 20.59 1.24
C ALA A 42 2.45 21.80 1.36
N ALA A 43 1.85 22.22 0.26
CA ALA A 43 0.94 23.36 0.20
C ALA A 43 -0.54 22.99 0.40
N SER A 44 -0.85 21.74 0.74
CA SER A 44 -2.24 21.32 0.97
C SER A 44 -2.90 22.16 2.07
N GLU A 45 -4.11 22.63 1.79
CA GLU A 45 -4.90 23.38 2.79
C GLU A 45 -5.50 22.49 3.87
N LYS A 46 -5.70 21.21 3.59
CA LYS A 46 -6.24 20.23 4.53
C LYS A 46 -5.12 19.44 5.18
N LEU A 47 -5.36 18.98 6.41
CA LEU A 47 -4.47 18.06 7.09
C LEU A 47 -4.53 16.70 6.38
N LEU A 48 -3.37 16.10 6.13
CA LEU A 48 -3.24 14.85 5.38
C LEU A 48 -2.88 13.66 6.28
N ARG A 49 -2.53 13.90 7.53
CA ARG A 49 -2.22 12.84 8.49
C ARG A 49 -3.42 11.91 8.64
N GLY A 50 -3.18 10.62 8.53
CA GLY A 50 -4.23 9.61 8.56
C GLY A 50 -4.70 9.15 7.19
N CYS A 51 -4.36 9.89 6.13
CA CYS A 51 -4.61 9.44 4.75
C CYS A 51 -3.55 8.41 4.34
N ASN A 52 -3.70 7.19 4.83
CA ASN A 52 -2.68 6.14 4.67
C ASN A 52 -2.45 5.78 3.19
N ASP A 53 -3.47 5.88 2.36
CA ASP A 53 -3.37 5.59 0.92
C ASP A 53 -2.42 6.55 0.20
N LEU A 54 -2.34 7.81 0.68
CA LEU A 54 -1.43 8.82 0.14
C LEU A 54 0.04 8.41 0.30
N LEU A 55 0.36 7.60 1.30
CA LEU A 55 1.72 7.14 1.55
C LEU A 55 2.27 6.31 0.38
N ASN A 56 1.42 5.78 -0.47
CA ASN A 56 1.84 5.14 -1.72
C ASN A 56 2.65 6.11 -2.62
N LEU A 57 2.37 7.42 -2.50
CA LEU A 57 3.06 8.47 -3.24
C LEU A 57 4.17 9.12 -2.40
N THR A 58 3.91 9.41 -1.13
CA THR A 58 4.80 10.22 -0.30
C THR A 58 5.83 9.41 0.50
N ARG A 59 5.50 8.18 0.86
CA ARG A 59 6.40 7.27 1.61
C ARG A 59 6.36 5.85 1.04
N PRO A 60 6.65 5.68 -0.24
CA PRO A 60 6.57 4.38 -0.90
C PRO A 60 7.49 3.32 -0.28
N GLU A 61 8.65 3.71 0.26
CA GLU A 61 9.59 2.80 0.92
C GLU A 61 8.99 2.19 2.19
N THR A 62 8.25 3.00 2.96
CA THR A 62 7.54 2.54 4.17
C THR A 62 6.51 1.48 3.82
N ILE A 63 5.71 1.72 2.78
CA ILE A 63 4.70 0.78 2.31
C ILE A 63 5.33 -0.52 1.83
N ARG A 64 6.41 -0.41 1.04
CA ARG A 64 7.17 -1.56 0.57
C ARG A 64 7.72 -2.39 1.73
N GLU A 65 8.30 -1.74 2.72
CA GLU A 65 8.87 -2.40 3.90
C GLU A 65 7.82 -3.21 4.67
N ILE A 66 6.60 -2.66 4.81
CA ILE A 66 5.50 -3.37 5.46
C ILE A 66 5.13 -4.63 4.67
N HIS A 67 5.00 -4.51 3.36
CA HIS A 67 4.74 -5.68 2.50
C HIS A 67 5.84 -6.74 2.64
N GLU A 68 7.09 -6.33 2.63
CA GLU A 68 8.23 -7.24 2.79
C GLU A 68 8.19 -7.97 4.13
N LYS A 69 7.84 -7.28 5.22
CA LYS A 69 7.72 -7.90 6.54
C LYS A 69 6.66 -9.01 6.55
N TYR A 70 5.50 -8.78 5.95
CA TYR A 70 4.47 -9.80 5.84
C TYR A 70 4.91 -10.98 4.99
N LEU A 71 5.57 -10.72 3.87
CA LEU A 71 6.10 -11.79 3.01
C LEU A 71 7.18 -12.62 3.71
N GLN A 72 8.06 -11.98 4.45
CA GLN A 72 9.09 -12.66 5.24
C GLN A 72 8.50 -13.48 6.39
N ALA A 73 7.38 -13.03 6.94
CA ALA A 73 6.66 -13.77 7.99
C ALA A 73 5.89 -14.97 7.44
N GLY A 74 5.78 -15.14 6.13
CA GLY A 74 5.16 -16.29 5.50
C GLY A 74 3.84 -16.02 4.79
N SER A 75 3.41 -14.77 4.65
CA SER A 75 2.23 -14.46 3.85
C SER A 75 2.44 -14.85 2.39
N ASP A 76 1.45 -15.52 1.82
CA ASP A 76 1.44 -15.91 0.41
C ASP A 76 0.82 -14.84 -0.47
N VAL A 77 -0.13 -14.10 0.07
CA VAL A 77 -0.90 -13.06 -0.61
C VAL A 77 -0.84 -11.79 0.24
N ILE A 78 -0.51 -10.68 -0.40
CA ILE A 78 -0.51 -9.36 0.25
C ILE A 78 -1.59 -8.48 -0.36
N THR A 79 -2.23 -7.68 0.50
CA THR A 79 -3.26 -6.73 0.11
C THR A 79 -2.63 -5.37 -0.14
N SER A 80 -2.98 -4.71 -1.23
CA SER A 80 -2.48 -3.38 -1.55
C SER A 80 -2.98 -2.34 -0.55
N ASN A 81 -2.18 -1.30 -0.31
CA ASN A 81 -2.55 -0.17 0.56
C ASN A 81 -3.48 0.80 -0.20
N THR A 82 -4.71 0.36 -0.47
CA THR A 82 -5.69 1.11 -1.26
C THR A 82 -7.11 1.04 -0.69
N PHE A 83 -7.23 0.85 0.62
CA PHE A 83 -8.53 0.66 1.29
C PHE A 83 -9.49 1.83 1.04
N ASN A 84 -8.99 3.07 1.09
CA ASN A 84 -9.75 4.29 0.85
C ASN A 84 -9.25 5.04 -0.40
N ALA A 85 -8.59 4.37 -1.32
CA ALA A 85 -8.01 4.99 -2.52
C ALA A 85 -9.06 5.18 -3.63
N ASN A 86 -10.15 5.82 -3.28
CA ASN A 86 -11.21 6.20 -4.20
C ASN A 86 -11.52 7.70 -4.08
N SER A 87 -12.10 8.28 -5.11
CA SER A 87 -12.34 9.73 -5.17
C SER A 87 -13.25 10.25 -4.05
N ILE A 88 -14.18 9.44 -3.60
CA ILE A 88 -15.14 9.82 -2.54
C ILE A 88 -14.43 9.97 -1.21
N SER A 89 -13.70 8.93 -0.78
CA SER A 89 -12.95 8.95 0.48
C SER A 89 -11.81 9.97 0.46
N LEU A 90 -11.10 10.08 -0.66
CA LEU A 90 -9.99 11.02 -0.81
C LEU A 90 -10.44 12.48 -0.86
N ALA A 91 -11.70 12.75 -1.19
CA ALA A 91 -12.27 14.10 -1.17
C ALA A 91 -12.20 14.75 0.23
N ASP A 92 -12.28 13.96 1.30
CA ASP A 92 -12.16 14.44 2.68
C ASP A 92 -10.79 15.11 2.94
N TYR A 93 -9.79 14.72 2.18
CA TYR A 93 -8.42 15.26 2.25
C TYR A 93 -8.12 16.23 1.10
N GLY A 94 -9.10 16.56 0.26
CA GLY A 94 -8.87 17.37 -0.93
C GLY A 94 -8.07 16.66 -2.03
N LEU A 95 -8.07 15.32 -2.02
CA LEU A 95 -7.23 14.49 -2.89
C LEU A 95 -8.04 13.62 -3.87
N ALA A 96 -9.28 13.99 -4.15
CA ALA A 96 -10.14 13.19 -5.05
C ALA A 96 -9.49 12.92 -6.42
N ALA A 97 -8.75 13.89 -6.96
CA ALA A 97 -8.07 13.79 -8.25
C ALA A 97 -6.87 12.83 -8.23
N GLU A 98 -6.39 12.42 -7.05
CA GLU A 98 -5.20 11.57 -6.91
C GLU A 98 -5.52 10.07 -6.87
N ALA A 99 -6.79 9.69 -6.91
CA ALA A 99 -7.21 8.29 -6.77
C ALA A 99 -6.51 7.37 -7.78
N TYR A 100 -6.46 7.76 -9.04
CA TYR A 100 -5.78 6.99 -10.09
C TYR A 100 -4.29 6.81 -9.82
N ARG A 101 -3.59 7.90 -9.50
CA ARG A 101 -2.14 7.87 -9.23
C ARG A 101 -1.80 6.98 -8.04
N ILE A 102 -2.57 7.08 -6.96
CA ILE A 102 -2.37 6.29 -5.73
C ILE A 102 -2.49 4.80 -6.04
N ASN A 103 -3.55 4.40 -6.74
CA ASN A 103 -3.76 3.01 -7.10
C ASN A 103 -2.69 2.48 -8.06
N ARG A 104 -2.30 3.28 -9.05
CA ARG A 104 -1.28 2.91 -10.01
C ARG A 104 0.09 2.75 -9.38
N ALA A 105 0.47 3.64 -8.48
CA ALA A 105 1.77 3.62 -7.80
C ALA A 105 1.99 2.32 -7.03
N ILE A 106 1.00 1.87 -6.27
CA ILE A 106 1.11 0.64 -5.49
C ILE A 106 1.16 -0.60 -6.37
N ARG A 107 0.37 -0.63 -7.45
CA ARG A 107 0.35 -1.74 -8.39
C ARG A 107 1.73 -1.99 -8.99
N CYS A 108 2.40 -0.94 -9.46
CA CYS A 108 3.73 -1.06 -10.04
C CYS A 108 4.76 -1.58 -9.03
N ARG A 109 4.68 -1.13 -7.78
CA ARG A 109 5.61 -1.55 -6.71
C ARG A 109 5.39 -2.99 -6.28
N LEU A 110 4.15 -3.44 -6.19
CA LEU A 110 3.82 -4.84 -5.89
C LEU A 110 4.33 -5.77 -6.99
N LEU A 111 4.24 -5.35 -8.24
CA LEU A 111 4.78 -6.13 -9.36
C LEU A 111 6.30 -6.28 -9.25
N VAL A 112 7.02 -5.21 -8.90
CA VAL A 112 8.47 -5.25 -8.68
C VAL A 112 8.83 -6.22 -7.56
N LEU A 113 8.10 -6.20 -6.43
CA LEU A 113 8.30 -7.13 -5.33
C LEU A 113 8.10 -8.59 -5.76
N ALA A 114 7.06 -8.86 -6.52
CA ALA A 114 6.77 -10.20 -7.02
C ALA A 114 7.88 -10.71 -7.95
N LEU A 115 8.45 -9.84 -8.78
CA LEU A 115 9.54 -10.18 -9.70
C LEU A 115 10.89 -10.37 -9.00
N SER A 116 11.11 -9.73 -7.86
CA SER A 116 12.36 -9.82 -7.10
C SER A 116 12.45 -11.08 -6.22
N ARG A 117 11.41 -11.86 -6.17
CA ARG A 117 11.32 -13.16 -5.48
C ARG A 117 11.47 -14.31 -6.46
#